data_71eaefb16bf2f977a10c5f64a55e3a26
#
_entry.id   71eaefb16bf2f977a10c5f64a55e3a26
#
_cell.length_a   1.000
_cell.length_b   1.000
_cell.length_c   1.000
_cell.angle_alpha   90.00
_cell.angle_beta   90.00
_cell.angle_gamma   90.00
#
_symmetry.space_group_name_H-M   'P 1'
#
loop_
_entity.id
_entity.type
_entity.pdbx_description
1 polymer ?
#
loop_
_entity_poly.entity_id
_entity_poly.type
_entity_poly.pdbx_seq_one_letter_code
_entity_poly.pdbx_strand_id
1 'polypeptide(L)'
;MLIDRFFSIVSAILGFAGLMFVLKGVARLSPDLIAKVSQTYLEFNVTQIQSLAAQKAEFVTGAILILLACLIQLSALLLLREPFPIFEDYWQAAGLAVSTSALVALVFFGVNRGMAKHYQEQAKFSLARTYFQTVLQQDPILAQHVKTTEDVAASLFGIEKEPSETGKAFLQRLAKRFDISLPREMHFENDRSPG
;
A
#
# COMPACT_ATOMS: atom_id res chain seq x y z
N MET A 1 12.13 7.07 -39.86
CA MET A 1 11.40 5.99 -39.15
C MET A 1 9.91 6.34 -39.13
N LEU A 2 9.04 5.38 -39.36
CA LEU A 2 7.58 5.59 -39.32
C LEU A 2 7.10 5.81 -37.88
N ILE A 3 6.12 6.65 -37.69
CA ILE A 3 5.56 7.02 -36.37
C ILE A 3 4.98 5.81 -35.61
N ASP A 4 4.36 4.88 -36.34
CA ASP A 4 3.81 3.64 -35.79
C ASP A 4 4.89 2.76 -35.12
N ARG A 5 6.09 2.67 -35.73
CA ARG A 5 7.22 1.95 -35.16
C ARG A 5 7.75 2.62 -33.90
N PHE A 6 7.78 3.95 -33.85
CA PHE A 6 8.18 4.67 -32.66
C PHE A 6 7.25 4.33 -31.48
N PHE A 7 5.92 4.43 -31.67
CA PHE A 7 4.95 4.09 -30.66
C PHE A 7 4.98 2.60 -30.28
N SER A 8 5.26 1.70 -31.23
CA SER A 8 5.42 0.28 -30.95
C SER A 8 6.64 0.00 -30.05
N ILE A 9 7.76 0.69 -30.26
CA ILE A 9 8.94 0.56 -29.40
C ILE A 9 8.63 1.09 -28.00
N VAL A 10 8.02 2.28 -27.90
CA VAL A 10 7.65 2.88 -26.62
C VAL A 10 6.70 1.95 -25.83
N SER A 11 5.64 1.44 -26.50
CA SER A 11 4.68 0.54 -25.84
C SER A 11 5.32 -0.76 -25.39
N ALA A 12 6.22 -1.34 -26.21
CA ALA A 12 6.94 -2.57 -25.85
C ALA A 12 7.82 -2.38 -24.61
N ILE A 13 8.56 -1.26 -24.53
CA ILE A 13 9.42 -0.96 -23.37
C ILE A 13 8.57 -0.72 -22.12
N LEU A 14 7.47 0.05 -22.22
CA LEU A 14 6.57 0.30 -21.09
C LEU A 14 5.86 -0.97 -20.62
N GLY A 15 5.42 -1.82 -21.55
CA GLY A 15 4.82 -3.11 -21.24
C GLY A 15 5.80 -4.03 -20.51
N PHE A 16 7.07 -4.08 -20.98
CA PHE A 16 8.12 -4.84 -20.30
C PHE A 16 8.42 -4.28 -18.91
N ALA A 17 8.52 -2.95 -18.75
CA ALA A 17 8.71 -2.32 -17.45
C ALA A 17 7.55 -2.64 -16.50
N GLY A 18 6.30 -2.60 -16.99
CA GLY A 18 5.12 -2.98 -16.22
C GLY A 18 5.16 -4.44 -15.76
N LEU A 19 5.55 -5.36 -16.66
CA LEU A 19 5.74 -6.76 -16.32
C LEU A 19 6.79 -6.97 -15.23
N MET A 20 7.90 -6.23 -15.28
CA MET A 20 8.96 -6.28 -14.27
C MET A 20 8.46 -5.82 -12.89
N PHE A 21 7.60 -4.80 -12.83
CA PHE A 21 6.95 -4.40 -11.57
C PHE A 21 6.03 -5.51 -11.03
N VAL A 22 5.23 -6.15 -11.88
CA VAL A 22 4.35 -7.26 -11.47
C VAL A 22 5.19 -8.44 -10.96
N LEU A 23 6.23 -8.85 -11.69
CA LEU A 23 7.11 -9.94 -11.28
C LEU A 23 7.81 -9.65 -9.96
N LYS A 24 8.25 -8.41 -9.75
CA LYS A 24 8.85 -7.99 -8.47
C LYS A 24 7.84 -8.07 -7.32
N GLY A 25 6.58 -7.67 -7.55
CA GLY A 25 5.49 -7.82 -6.59
C GLY A 25 5.25 -9.30 -6.24
N VAL A 26 5.24 -10.19 -7.23
CA VAL A 26 5.12 -11.64 -7.00
C VAL A 26 6.32 -12.20 -6.23
N ALA A 27 7.54 -11.81 -6.59
CA ALA A 27 8.76 -12.30 -5.95
C ALA A 27 8.85 -11.91 -4.45
N ARG A 28 8.15 -10.87 -4.02
CA ARG A 28 8.04 -10.49 -2.60
C ARG A 28 7.11 -11.40 -1.78
N LEU A 29 6.27 -12.21 -2.43
CA LEU A 29 5.48 -13.26 -1.79
C LEU A 29 6.40 -14.44 -1.46
N SER A 30 7.30 -14.28 -0.48
CA SER A 30 8.09 -15.42 -0.02
C SER A 30 7.20 -16.42 0.72
N PRO A 31 7.50 -17.75 0.65
CA PRO A 31 6.80 -18.77 1.43
C PRO A 31 6.77 -18.45 2.94
N ASP A 32 7.85 -17.84 3.46
CA ASP A 32 7.94 -17.42 4.86
C ASP A 32 6.96 -16.29 5.19
N LEU A 33 6.73 -15.37 4.25
CA LEU A 33 5.75 -14.32 4.42
C LEU A 33 4.33 -14.89 4.44
N ILE A 34 4.04 -15.85 3.55
CA ILE A 34 2.75 -16.54 3.50
C ILE A 34 2.52 -17.31 4.81
N ALA A 35 3.52 -18.03 5.31
CA ALA A 35 3.45 -18.74 6.58
C ALA A 35 3.22 -17.79 7.76
N LYS A 36 3.92 -16.66 7.81
CA LYS A 36 3.73 -15.63 8.84
C LYS A 36 2.35 -14.97 8.77
N VAL A 37 1.82 -14.71 7.58
CA VAL A 37 0.45 -14.15 7.40
C VAL A 37 -0.59 -15.14 7.90
N SER A 38 -0.39 -16.43 7.70
CA SER A 38 -1.34 -17.46 8.11
C SER A 38 -1.29 -17.80 9.61
N GLN A 39 -0.17 -17.53 10.29
CA GLN A 39 0.04 -17.90 11.70
C GLN A 39 -0.26 -16.76 12.70
N THR A 40 -0.20 -15.51 12.30
CA THR A 40 -0.25 -14.36 13.22
C THR A 40 -1.45 -13.46 12.99
N TYR A 41 -2.63 -13.91 13.43
CA TYR A 41 -3.81 -13.03 13.48
C TYR A 41 -3.73 -11.96 14.60
N LEU A 42 -2.78 -12.03 15.51
CA LEU A 42 -2.72 -11.21 16.72
C LEU A 42 -1.43 -10.42 16.95
N GLU A 43 -0.37 -10.65 16.17
CA GLU A 43 0.86 -9.88 16.30
C GLU A 43 1.00 -8.84 15.19
N PHE A 44 1.01 -7.55 15.59
CA PHE A 44 1.21 -6.42 14.67
C PHE A 44 2.64 -6.41 14.13
N ASN A 45 2.89 -7.12 13.04
CA ASN A 45 4.18 -7.14 12.40
C ASN A 45 4.28 -6.00 11.36
N VAL A 46 4.89 -4.87 11.78
CA VAL A 46 5.09 -3.68 10.93
C VAL A 46 5.81 -4.03 9.62
N THR A 47 6.80 -4.92 9.68
CA THR A 47 7.57 -5.37 8.50
C THR A 47 6.68 -6.07 7.48
N GLN A 48 5.73 -6.86 7.95
CA GLN A 48 4.77 -7.56 7.11
C GLN A 48 3.81 -6.59 6.41
N ILE A 49 3.28 -5.60 7.15
CA ILE A 49 2.43 -4.54 6.58
C ILE A 49 3.18 -3.78 5.49
N GLN A 50 4.46 -3.43 5.74
CA GLN A 50 5.30 -2.75 4.76
C GLN A 50 5.51 -3.58 3.50
N SER A 51 5.77 -4.89 3.65
CA SER A 51 5.98 -5.81 2.53
C SER A 51 4.73 -5.94 1.66
N LEU A 52 3.56 -6.16 2.28
CA LEU A 52 2.27 -6.29 1.57
C LEU A 52 1.85 -4.97 0.89
N ALA A 53 2.06 -3.84 1.55
CA ALA A 53 1.76 -2.53 0.98
C ALA A 53 2.66 -2.23 -0.24
N ALA A 54 3.96 -2.55 -0.15
CA ALA A 54 4.88 -2.40 -1.26
C ALA A 54 4.52 -3.32 -2.44
N GLN A 55 4.16 -4.57 -2.15
CA GLN A 55 3.69 -5.52 -3.15
C GLN A 55 2.44 -5.02 -3.87
N LYS A 56 1.43 -4.56 -3.13
CA LYS A 56 0.21 -3.97 -3.73
C LYS A 56 0.55 -2.79 -4.63
N ALA A 57 1.45 -1.91 -4.20
CA ALA A 57 1.89 -0.78 -5.02
C ALA A 57 2.58 -1.24 -6.31
N GLU A 58 3.44 -2.26 -6.24
CA GLU A 58 4.12 -2.83 -7.41
C GLU A 58 3.14 -3.45 -8.40
N PHE A 59 2.14 -4.20 -7.94
CA PHE A 59 1.08 -4.74 -8.80
C PHE A 59 0.28 -3.64 -9.50
N VAL A 60 -0.19 -2.64 -8.74
CA VAL A 60 -0.98 -1.54 -9.30
C VAL A 60 -0.16 -0.73 -10.30
N THR A 61 1.09 -0.39 -9.97
CA THR A 61 1.99 0.33 -10.87
C THR A 61 2.26 -0.46 -12.15
N GLY A 62 2.53 -1.76 -12.03
CA GLY A 62 2.76 -2.64 -13.16
C GLY A 62 1.53 -2.76 -14.07
N ALA A 63 0.35 -2.92 -13.47
CA ALA A 63 -0.91 -2.99 -14.22
C ALA A 63 -1.20 -1.69 -14.99
N ILE A 64 -0.96 -0.52 -14.37
CA ILE A 64 -1.14 0.78 -15.03
C ILE A 64 -0.17 0.94 -16.20
N LEU A 65 1.11 0.54 -16.04
CA LEU A 65 2.09 0.61 -17.14
C LEU A 65 1.72 -0.31 -18.29
N ILE A 66 1.26 -1.53 -18.03
CA ILE A 66 0.79 -2.45 -19.06
C ILE A 66 -0.42 -1.88 -19.78
N LEU A 67 -1.40 -1.35 -19.04
CA LEU A 67 -2.58 -0.71 -19.61
C LEU A 67 -2.21 0.48 -20.50
N LEU A 68 -1.29 1.33 -20.02
CA LEU A 68 -0.79 2.47 -20.79
C LEU A 68 -0.09 2.01 -22.09
N ALA A 69 0.74 0.97 -22.01
CA ALA A 69 1.39 0.37 -23.17
C ALA A 69 0.34 -0.14 -24.20
N CYS A 70 -0.69 -0.85 -23.74
CA CYS A 70 -1.77 -1.31 -24.59
C CYS A 70 -2.54 -0.16 -25.24
N LEU A 71 -2.84 0.92 -24.48
CA LEU A 71 -3.52 2.09 -25.02
C LEU A 71 -2.68 2.81 -26.10
N ILE A 72 -1.38 2.97 -25.87
CA ILE A 72 -0.46 3.55 -26.85
C ILE A 72 -0.45 2.70 -28.13
N GLN A 73 -0.32 1.37 -27.98
CA GLN A 73 -0.30 0.45 -29.12
C GLN A 73 -1.62 0.49 -29.90
N LEU A 74 -2.75 0.47 -29.21
CA LEU A 74 -4.08 0.55 -29.83
C LEU A 74 -4.26 1.89 -30.56
N SER A 75 -3.86 2.99 -29.93
CA SER A 75 -3.94 4.32 -30.54
C SER A 75 -3.09 4.41 -31.80
N ALA A 76 -1.88 3.86 -31.78
CA ALA A 76 -1.01 3.81 -32.94
C ALA A 76 -1.67 3.02 -34.09
N LEU A 77 -2.32 1.91 -33.79
CA LEU A 77 -2.95 1.04 -34.77
C LEU A 77 -4.22 1.64 -35.39
N LEU A 78 -5.01 2.39 -34.58
CA LEU A 78 -6.28 2.95 -35.04
C LEU A 78 -6.15 4.32 -35.70
N LEU A 79 -5.25 5.18 -35.19
CA LEU A 79 -5.17 6.59 -35.60
C LEU A 79 -4.12 6.80 -36.71
N LEU A 80 -3.08 5.98 -36.76
CA LEU A 80 -1.98 6.16 -37.71
C LEU A 80 -2.14 5.25 -38.93
N ARG A 81 -3.18 5.50 -39.72
CA ARG A 81 -3.44 4.75 -40.96
C ARG A 81 -2.45 5.04 -42.07
N GLU A 82 -1.85 6.22 -42.08
CA GLU A 82 -0.86 6.61 -43.10
C GLU A 82 0.55 6.64 -42.51
N PRO A 83 1.55 6.14 -43.24
CA PRO A 83 2.93 6.12 -42.79
C PRO A 83 3.52 7.54 -42.85
N PHE A 84 3.47 8.27 -41.76
CA PHE A 84 4.13 9.58 -41.62
C PHE A 84 5.60 9.40 -41.23
N PRO A 85 6.59 9.78 -42.09
CA PRO A 85 7.99 9.78 -41.71
C PRO A 85 8.28 11.00 -40.83
N ILE A 86 8.49 10.78 -39.52
CA ILE A 86 8.85 11.87 -38.57
C ILE A 86 10.35 11.99 -38.41
N PHE A 87 11.08 10.89 -38.57
CA PHE A 87 12.52 10.85 -38.36
C PHE A 87 13.24 10.36 -39.61
N GLU A 88 14.26 11.09 -40.04
CA GLU A 88 15.14 10.70 -41.13
C GLU A 88 16.07 9.57 -40.70
N ASP A 89 16.57 9.62 -39.46
CA ASP A 89 17.48 8.65 -38.90
C ASP A 89 16.81 7.68 -37.93
N TYR A 90 16.97 6.38 -38.17
CA TYR A 90 16.43 5.31 -37.34
C TYR A 90 16.99 5.35 -35.89
N TRP A 91 18.30 5.61 -35.75
CA TRP A 91 18.96 5.59 -34.45
C TRP A 91 18.56 6.75 -33.56
N GLN A 92 18.31 7.93 -34.13
CA GLN A 92 17.78 9.07 -33.37
C GLN A 92 16.37 8.78 -32.83
N ALA A 93 15.51 8.20 -33.66
CA ALA A 93 14.16 7.83 -33.25
C ALA A 93 14.16 6.73 -32.19
N ALA A 94 15.01 5.72 -32.33
CA ALA A 94 15.15 4.67 -31.32
C ALA A 94 15.69 5.22 -30.00
N GLY A 95 16.69 6.09 -30.04
CA GLY A 95 17.24 6.78 -28.87
C GLY A 95 16.19 7.62 -28.15
N LEU A 96 15.37 8.37 -28.90
CA LEU A 96 14.29 9.17 -28.33
C LEU A 96 13.19 8.28 -27.71
N ALA A 97 12.83 7.18 -28.34
CA ALA A 97 11.86 6.23 -27.80
C ALA A 97 12.33 5.60 -26.47
N VAL A 98 13.59 5.19 -26.42
CA VAL A 98 14.20 4.65 -25.20
C VAL A 98 14.26 5.70 -24.10
N SER A 99 14.69 6.92 -24.42
CA SER A 99 14.81 8.02 -23.45
C SER A 99 13.44 8.41 -22.88
N THR A 100 12.40 8.52 -23.74
CA THR A 100 11.05 8.81 -23.34
C THR A 100 10.49 7.71 -22.43
N SER A 101 10.69 6.44 -22.81
CA SER A 101 10.24 5.30 -22.02
C SER A 101 10.96 5.21 -20.67
N ALA A 102 12.26 5.50 -20.63
CA ALA A 102 13.04 5.54 -19.40
C ALA A 102 12.55 6.66 -18.47
N LEU A 103 12.24 7.85 -19.00
CA LEU A 103 11.69 8.95 -18.22
C LEU A 103 10.34 8.57 -17.60
N VAL A 104 9.43 7.99 -18.39
CA VAL A 104 8.13 7.51 -17.90
C VAL A 104 8.33 6.44 -16.82
N ALA A 105 9.20 5.47 -17.02
CA ALA A 105 9.50 4.43 -16.04
C ALA A 105 10.03 5.02 -14.72
N LEU A 106 10.90 6.04 -14.77
CA LEU A 106 11.40 6.75 -13.60
C LEU A 106 10.29 7.47 -12.83
N VAL A 107 9.38 8.15 -13.53
CA VAL A 107 8.21 8.78 -12.93
C VAL A 107 7.35 7.74 -12.20
N PHE A 108 7.06 6.62 -12.87
CA PHE A 108 6.28 5.53 -12.25
C PHE A 108 7.00 4.87 -11.08
N PHE A 109 8.32 4.80 -11.08
CA PHE A 109 9.09 4.35 -9.92
C PHE A 109 8.90 5.28 -8.71
N GLY A 110 8.91 6.59 -8.92
CA GLY A 110 8.59 7.58 -7.88
C GLY A 110 7.16 7.44 -7.36
N VAL A 111 6.18 7.32 -8.26
CA VAL A 111 4.77 7.10 -7.95
C VAL A 111 4.58 5.81 -7.13
N ASN A 112 5.21 4.71 -7.56
CA ASN A 112 5.16 3.43 -6.84
C ASN A 112 5.63 3.57 -5.39
N ARG A 113 6.72 4.32 -5.16
CA ARG A 113 7.24 4.56 -3.80
C ARG A 113 6.26 5.37 -2.94
N GLY A 114 5.59 6.36 -3.54
CA GLY A 114 4.53 7.14 -2.90
C GLY A 114 3.31 6.28 -2.54
N MET A 115 2.85 5.47 -3.50
CA MET A 115 1.73 4.54 -3.30
C MET A 115 2.01 3.50 -2.23
N ALA A 116 3.23 2.95 -2.18
CA ALA A 116 3.62 1.98 -1.15
C ALA A 116 3.50 2.58 0.26
N LYS A 117 3.96 3.82 0.45
CA LYS A 117 3.81 4.54 1.73
C LYS A 117 2.33 4.78 2.07
N HIS A 118 1.55 5.23 1.10
CA HIS A 118 0.12 5.47 1.29
C HIS A 118 -0.63 4.19 1.70
N TYR A 119 -0.41 3.07 1.00
CA TYR A 119 -1.01 1.78 1.37
C TYR A 119 -0.54 1.28 2.73
N GLN A 120 0.72 1.52 3.10
CA GLN A 120 1.25 1.19 4.42
C GLN A 120 0.49 1.93 5.52
N GLU A 121 0.31 3.26 5.38
CA GLU A 121 -0.42 4.06 6.37
C GLU A 121 -1.90 3.67 6.44
N GLN A 122 -2.55 3.41 5.31
CA GLN A 122 -3.92 2.91 5.29
C GLN A 122 -4.04 1.54 5.99
N ALA A 123 -3.12 0.62 5.72
CA ALA A 123 -3.13 -0.71 6.33
C ALA A 123 -2.92 -0.64 7.84
N LYS A 124 -1.97 0.17 8.32
CA LYS A 124 -1.76 0.41 9.76
C LYS A 124 -3.02 0.96 10.42
N PHE A 125 -3.63 1.98 9.81
CA PHE A 125 -4.83 2.61 10.34
C PHE A 125 -6.02 1.63 10.41
N SER A 126 -6.27 0.91 9.32
CA SER A 126 -7.35 -0.08 9.25
C SER A 126 -7.16 -1.21 10.28
N LEU A 127 -5.95 -1.73 10.40
CA LEU A 127 -5.63 -2.81 11.33
C LEU A 127 -5.78 -2.37 12.79
N ALA A 128 -5.26 -1.19 13.12
CA ALA A 128 -5.38 -0.62 14.47
C ALA A 128 -6.84 -0.31 14.82
N ARG A 129 -7.60 0.24 13.87
CA ARG A 129 -9.03 0.50 14.06
C ARG A 129 -9.78 -0.78 14.40
N THR A 130 -9.57 -1.86 13.62
CA THR A 130 -10.20 -3.16 13.86
C THR A 130 -9.82 -3.72 15.23
N TYR A 131 -8.53 -3.67 15.58
CA TYR A 131 -8.05 -4.14 16.88
C TYR A 131 -8.65 -3.35 18.03
N PHE A 132 -8.60 -2.02 17.99
CA PHE A 132 -9.17 -1.17 19.06
C PHE A 132 -10.69 -1.35 19.17
N GLN A 133 -11.38 -1.50 18.05
CA GLN A 133 -12.81 -1.80 18.05
C GLN A 133 -13.11 -3.13 18.76
N THR A 134 -12.31 -4.18 18.47
CA THR A 134 -12.47 -5.48 19.13
C THR A 134 -12.22 -5.39 20.62
N VAL A 135 -11.17 -4.67 21.07
CA VAL A 135 -10.87 -4.48 22.49
C VAL A 135 -11.98 -3.71 23.19
N LEU A 136 -12.47 -2.62 22.58
CA LEU A 136 -13.51 -1.76 23.15
C LEU A 136 -14.91 -2.42 23.24
N GLN A 137 -15.13 -3.48 22.44
CA GLN A 137 -16.37 -4.27 22.46
C GLN A 137 -16.33 -5.42 23.48
N GLN A 138 -15.20 -5.66 24.14
CA GLN A 138 -15.12 -6.67 25.20
C GLN A 138 -15.77 -6.16 26.48
N ASP A 139 -16.47 -7.05 27.16
CA ASP A 139 -17.06 -6.78 28.47
C ASP A 139 -16.82 -7.97 29.42
N PRO A 140 -15.98 -7.84 30.46
CA PRO A 140 -15.20 -6.65 30.85
C PRO A 140 -13.91 -6.48 30.00
N ILE A 141 -13.40 -5.24 29.95
CA ILE A 141 -12.09 -4.94 29.33
C ILE A 141 -10.99 -5.38 30.32
N LEU A 142 -10.17 -6.34 29.90
CA LEU A 142 -9.09 -6.87 30.70
C LEU A 142 -7.92 -5.86 30.78
N ALA A 143 -7.29 -5.75 31.96
CA ALA A 143 -6.16 -4.85 32.18
C ALA A 143 -4.99 -5.10 31.20
N GLN A 144 -4.74 -6.36 30.84
CA GLN A 144 -3.70 -6.72 29.87
C GLN A 144 -4.04 -6.19 28.47
N HIS A 145 -5.32 -6.15 28.07
CA HIS A 145 -5.73 -5.60 26.76
C HIS A 145 -5.55 -4.09 26.70
N VAL A 146 -5.75 -3.38 27.82
CA VAL A 146 -5.44 -1.94 27.91
C VAL A 146 -3.96 -1.70 27.69
N LYS A 147 -3.08 -2.46 28.36
CA LYS A 147 -1.62 -2.35 28.20
C LYS A 147 -1.17 -2.67 26.77
N THR A 148 -1.67 -3.77 26.19
CA THR A 148 -1.36 -4.10 24.79
C THR A 148 -1.85 -3.02 23.84
N THR A 149 -3.00 -2.40 24.11
CA THR A 149 -3.52 -1.27 23.32
C THR A 149 -2.62 -0.04 23.44
N GLU A 150 -2.09 0.26 24.63
CA GLU A 150 -1.09 1.32 24.84
C GLU A 150 0.18 1.04 24.02
N ASP A 151 0.72 -0.17 24.07
CA ASP A 151 1.94 -0.58 23.33
C ASP A 151 1.71 -0.50 21.81
N VAL A 152 0.57 -0.96 21.31
CA VAL A 152 0.20 -0.88 19.89
C VAL A 152 0.04 0.57 19.43
N ALA A 153 -0.64 1.41 20.22
CA ALA A 153 -0.84 2.82 19.90
C ALA A 153 0.48 3.59 19.86
N ALA A 154 1.38 3.32 20.82
CA ALA A 154 2.69 3.92 20.87
C ALA A 154 3.58 3.46 19.69
N SER A 155 3.63 2.16 19.41
CA SER A 155 4.52 1.59 18.38
C SER A 155 4.11 1.94 16.95
N LEU A 156 2.80 1.95 16.65
CA LEU A 156 2.30 2.20 15.29
C LEU A 156 2.09 3.68 14.97
N PHE A 157 1.69 4.48 15.97
CA PHE A 157 1.24 5.87 15.76
C PHE A 157 1.95 6.89 16.63
N GLY A 158 2.87 6.46 17.52
CA GLY A 158 3.51 7.36 18.48
C GLY A 158 2.53 8.01 19.45
N ILE A 159 1.40 7.34 19.74
CA ILE A 159 0.40 7.82 20.68
C ILE A 159 0.70 7.20 22.04
N GLU A 160 1.34 7.97 22.90
CA GLU A 160 1.62 7.56 24.27
C GLU A 160 0.49 8.00 25.20
N LYS A 161 0.29 7.22 26.27
CA LYS A 161 -0.59 7.58 27.37
C LYS A 161 0.08 8.65 28.22
N GLU A 162 -0.67 9.69 28.56
CA GLU A 162 -0.17 10.74 29.44
C GLU A 162 0.01 10.22 30.88
N PRO A 163 1.03 10.67 31.64
CA PRO A 163 1.28 10.17 32.99
C PRO A 163 0.11 10.31 33.97
N SER A 164 -0.75 11.33 33.77
CA SER A 164 -1.94 11.59 34.57
C SER A 164 -3.23 10.97 34.00
N GLU A 165 -3.15 10.34 32.82
CA GLU A 165 -4.31 9.82 32.11
C GLU A 165 -4.71 8.44 32.65
N THR A 166 -6.00 8.25 32.94
CA THR A 166 -6.51 6.91 33.27
C THR A 166 -6.61 6.04 32.01
N GLY A 167 -6.56 4.70 32.17
CA GLY A 167 -6.75 3.77 31.03
C GLY A 167 -8.05 4.04 30.28
N LYS A 168 -9.13 4.38 31.00
CA LYS A 168 -10.43 4.74 30.41
C LYS A 168 -10.34 6.00 29.53
N ALA A 169 -9.71 7.06 30.01
CA ALA A 169 -9.54 8.30 29.27
C ALA A 169 -8.67 8.08 28.02
N PHE A 170 -7.62 7.29 28.13
CA PHE A 170 -6.78 6.91 27.01
C PHE A 170 -7.56 6.16 25.92
N LEU A 171 -8.34 5.13 26.29
CA LEU A 171 -9.18 4.40 25.34
C LEU A 171 -10.26 5.28 24.70
N GLN A 172 -10.85 6.22 25.44
CA GLN A 172 -11.79 7.20 24.88
C GLN A 172 -11.11 8.13 23.86
N ARG A 173 -9.88 8.58 24.14
CA ARG A 173 -9.09 9.39 23.22
C ARG A 173 -8.75 8.64 21.95
N LEU A 174 -8.37 7.35 22.06
CA LEU A 174 -8.13 6.48 20.91
C LEU A 174 -9.40 6.27 20.09
N ALA A 175 -10.52 5.95 20.73
CA ALA A 175 -11.80 5.75 20.06
C ALA A 175 -12.20 6.97 19.24
N LYS A 176 -12.04 8.17 19.79
CA LYS A 176 -12.30 9.43 19.10
C LYS A 176 -11.37 9.62 17.89
N ARG A 177 -10.08 9.27 18.03
CA ARG A 177 -9.09 9.44 16.96
C ARG A 177 -9.29 8.47 15.80
N PHE A 178 -9.76 7.25 16.09
CA PHE A 178 -9.98 6.22 15.07
C PHE A 178 -11.45 6.13 14.62
N ASP A 179 -12.29 7.07 15.05
CA ASP A 179 -13.72 7.10 14.73
C ASP A 179 -14.42 5.77 15.06
N ILE A 180 -14.22 5.31 16.30
CA ILE A 180 -14.79 4.09 16.82
C ILE A 180 -15.93 4.46 17.78
N SER A 181 -17.10 3.84 17.60
CA SER A 181 -18.21 3.99 18.53
C SER A 181 -17.90 3.31 19.85
N LEU A 182 -17.94 4.08 20.94
CA LEU A 182 -17.79 3.55 22.29
C LEU A 182 -19.09 2.87 22.75
N PRO A 183 -19.00 1.76 23.51
CA PRO A 183 -20.15 1.24 24.24
C PRO A 183 -20.63 2.26 25.26
N ARG A 184 -21.94 2.23 25.61
CA ARG A 184 -22.54 3.20 26.56
C ARG A 184 -21.87 3.15 27.93
N GLU A 185 -21.48 1.95 28.37
CA GLU A 185 -20.77 1.72 29.63
C GLU A 185 -19.54 0.84 29.32
N MET A 186 -18.37 1.24 29.81
CA MET A 186 -17.14 0.45 29.74
C MET A 186 -16.85 -0.10 31.12
N HIS A 187 -16.93 -1.42 31.27
CA HIS A 187 -16.60 -2.13 32.50
C HIS A 187 -15.16 -2.64 32.43
N PHE A 188 -14.38 -2.32 33.46
CA PHE A 188 -13.03 -2.84 33.61
C PHE A 188 -13.01 -3.97 34.62
N GLU A 189 -12.13 -4.94 34.43
CA GLU A 189 -11.99 -6.07 35.34
C GLU A 189 -11.78 -5.64 36.81
N ASN A 190 -11.06 -4.53 37.02
CA ASN A 190 -10.81 -3.99 38.37
C ASN A 190 -12.01 -3.27 39.00
N ASP A 191 -13.08 -3.01 38.26
CA ASP A 191 -14.31 -2.39 38.81
C ASP A 191 -15.20 -3.41 39.51
N ARG A 192 -14.90 -4.70 39.44
CA ARG A 192 -15.55 -5.74 40.25
C ARG A 192 -14.85 -5.81 41.59
N SER A 193 -15.31 -5.00 42.57
CA SER A 193 -14.98 -5.19 43.98
C SER A 193 -15.39 -6.62 44.38
N PRO A 194 -14.48 -7.37 45.07
CA PRO A 194 -14.94 -8.64 45.68
C PRO A 194 -16.01 -8.33 46.68
N GLY A 195 -17.29 -8.75 46.39
CA GLY A 195 -18.38 -8.79 47.34
C GLY A 195 -18.20 -9.97 48.28
#